data_eb2f4ee7b00ebe7a5ed4c97868aecab5
#
_entry.id   eb2f4ee7b00ebe7a5ed4c97868aecab5
#
_cell.length_a   1.000
_cell.length_b   1.000
_cell.length_c   1.000
_cell.angle_alpha   90.00
_cell.angle_beta   90.00
_cell.angle_gamma   90.00
#
_symmetry.space_group_name_H-M   'P 1'
#
loop_
_entity.id
_entity.type
_entity.pdbx_description
1 polymer ?
#
loop_
_entity_poly.entity_id
_entity_poly.type
_entity_poly.pdbx_seq_one_letter_code
_entity_poly.pdbx_strand_id
1 'polypeptide(L)'
;MIDERIKELDDWRGKMLSQLRTLIKQADPEVAEEWKWGVPAWSHDGLICTGETYKNVVKMTFPKGAALEDPSGLFNSSLDGNTRRAIDFHEGEKIDQKALKALIRAAVTLNASRA
;
A
#
# COMPACT_ATOMS: atom_id res chain seq x y z
N MET A 1 -2.14 -10.36 13.28
CA MET A 1 -0.76 -9.91 13.08
C MET A 1 -0.66 -8.47 12.61
N ILE A 2 -1.54 -8.02 11.74
CA ILE A 2 -1.54 -6.60 11.33
C ILE A 2 -1.91 -5.70 12.51
N ASP A 3 -2.94 -6.05 13.27
CA ASP A 3 -3.34 -5.29 14.46
C ASP A 3 -2.20 -5.19 15.48
N GLU A 4 -1.49 -6.29 15.67
CA GLU A 4 -0.37 -6.35 16.61
C GLU A 4 0.78 -5.47 16.13
N ARG A 5 1.06 -5.48 14.82
CA ARG A 5 2.10 -4.64 14.24
C ARG A 5 1.79 -3.15 14.42
N ILE A 6 0.54 -2.76 14.22
CA ILE A 6 0.11 -1.38 14.41
C ILE A 6 0.30 -0.97 15.89
N LYS A 7 -0.02 -1.86 16.82
CA LYS A 7 0.17 -1.60 18.25
C LYS A 7 1.65 -1.49 18.64
N GLU A 8 2.50 -2.33 18.05
CA GLU A 8 3.94 -2.29 18.31
C GLU A 8 4.56 -0.98 17.86
N LEU A 9 4.03 -0.40 16.79
CA LEU A 9 4.49 0.89 16.29
C LEU A 9 3.84 2.01 17.12
N ASP A 10 4.39 2.27 18.27
CA ASP A 10 3.86 3.24 19.24
C ASP A 10 4.27 4.67 18.91
N ASP A 11 4.14 5.04 17.64
CA ASP A 11 4.45 6.37 17.14
C ASP A 11 3.63 6.66 15.87
N TRP A 12 3.99 7.72 15.14
CA TRP A 12 3.28 8.14 13.93
C TRP A 12 3.17 7.03 12.87
N ARG A 13 4.11 6.08 12.84
CA ARG A 13 4.11 4.99 11.86
C ARG A 13 2.91 4.06 12.07
N GLY A 14 2.56 3.80 13.31
CA GLY A 14 1.38 3.00 13.62
C GLY A 14 0.09 3.66 13.13
N LYS A 15 -0.03 4.96 13.37
CA LYS A 15 -1.18 5.74 12.90
C LYS A 15 -1.26 5.79 11.39
N MET A 16 -0.11 5.98 10.72
CA MET A 16 -0.02 6.00 9.26
C MET A 16 -0.44 4.65 8.68
N LEU A 17 0.12 3.55 9.19
CA LEU A 17 -0.20 2.21 8.73
C LEU A 17 -1.69 1.90 8.93
N SER A 18 -2.26 2.29 10.07
CA SER A 18 -3.69 2.12 10.34
C SER A 18 -4.55 2.89 9.35
N GLN A 19 -4.16 4.11 9.02
CA GLN A 19 -4.87 4.93 8.04
C GLN A 19 -4.81 4.32 6.64
N LEU A 20 -3.64 3.84 6.21
CA LEU A 20 -3.48 3.16 4.94
C LEU A 20 -4.35 1.90 4.86
N ARG A 21 -4.37 1.11 5.94
CA ARG A 21 -5.23 -0.07 6.04
C ARG A 21 -6.70 0.27 5.82
N THR A 22 -7.15 1.33 6.46
CA THR A 22 -8.54 1.80 6.31
C THR A 22 -8.84 2.18 4.87
N LEU A 23 -7.94 2.92 4.23
CA LEU A 23 -8.12 3.36 2.85
C LEU A 23 -8.13 2.19 1.88
N ILE A 24 -7.27 1.20 2.09
CA ILE A 24 -7.24 -0.02 1.27
C ILE A 24 -8.59 -0.74 1.36
N LYS A 25 -9.12 -0.91 2.55
CA LYS A 25 -10.40 -1.58 2.76
C LYS A 25 -11.57 -0.79 2.18
N GLN A 26 -11.51 0.53 2.21
CA GLN A 26 -12.52 1.38 1.59
C GLN A 26 -12.47 1.30 0.07
N ALA A 27 -11.27 1.22 -0.49
CA ALA A 27 -11.09 1.09 -1.94
C ALA A 27 -11.57 -0.27 -2.44
N ASP A 28 -11.36 -1.32 -1.65
CA ASP A 28 -11.73 -2.69 -2.00
C ASP A 28 -12.21 -3.44 -0.75
N PRO A 29 -13.53 -3.43 -0.48
CA PRO A 29 -14.07 -4.14 0.68
C PRO A 29 -13.82 -5.65 0.68
N GLU A 30 -13.49 -6.23 -0.46
CA GLU A 30 -13.24 -7.67 -0.60
C GLU A 30 -11.76 -8.03 -0.49
N VAL A 31 -10.90 -7.05 -0.22
CA VAL A 31 -9.46 -7.29 -0.12
C VAL A 31 -9.16 -8.27 1.02
N ALA A 32 -8.25 -9.21 0.77
CA ALA A 32 -7.75 -10.12 1.78
C ALA A 32 -6.51 -9.53 2.44
N GLU A 33 -6.50 -9.52 3.76
CA GLU A 33 -5.32 -9.10 4.53
C GLU A 33 -4.50 -10.31 4.88
N GLU A 34 -3.20 -10.24 4.64
CA GLU A 34 -2.26 -11.32 4.86
C GLU A 34 -1.02 -10.81 5.58
N TRP A 35 -0.23 -11.74 6.07
CA TRP A 35 1.07 -11.44 6.65
C TRP A 35 2.11 -12.20 5.84
N LYS A 36 2.92 -11.49 5.06
CA LYS A 36 3.93 -12.08 4.19
C LYS A 36 5.28 -11.41 4.41
N TRP A 37 6.32 -12.20 4.42
CA TRP A 37 7.70 -11.69 4.55
C TRP A 37 7.88 -10.78 5.77
N GLY A 38 7.11 -11.03 6.84
CA GLY A 38 7.18 -10.22 8.06
C GLY A 38 6.48 -8.88 8.00
N VAL A 39 5.63 -8.66 7.01
CA VAL A 39 4.91 -7.38 6.82
C VAL A 39 3.45 -7.61 6.45
N PRO A 40 2.58 -6.61 6.72
CA PRO A 40 1.20 -6.64 6.22
C PRO A 40 1.16 -6.65 4.70
N ALA A 41 0.28 -7.46 4.15
CA ALA A 41 0.06 -7.56 2.71
C ALA A 41 -1.43 -7.59 2.42
N TRP A 42 -1.82 -7.08 1.26
CA TRP A 42 -3.20 -7.06 0.81
C TRP A 42 -3.29 -7.66 -0.58
N SER A 43 -4.27 -8.55 -0.76
CA SER A 43 -4.43 -9.33 -1.99
C SER A 43 -5.87 -9.34 -2.47
N HIS A 44 -6.02 -9.38 -3.78
CA HIS A 44 -7.29 -9.59 -4.45
C HIS A 44 -6.94 -10.11 -5.85
N ASP A 45 -7.17 -11.41 -6.09
CA ASP A 45 -6.73 -12.11 -7.31
C ASP A 45 -5.21 -11.97 -7.53
N GLY A 46 -4.47 -12.00 -6.44
CA GLY A 46 -3.03 -11.80 -6.39
C GLY A 46 -2.66 -10.61 -5.52
N LEU A 47 -1.39 -10.45 -5.25
CA LEU A 47 -0.90 -9.40 -4.36
C LEU A 47 -1.17 -8.02 -4.95
N ILE A 48 -1.76 -7.14 -4.13
CA ILE A 48 -2.01 -5.74 -4.47
C ILE A 48 -0.85 -4.88 -3.99
N CYS A 49 -0.57 -4.95 -2.68
CA CYS A 49 0.48 -4.13 -2.07
C CYS A 49 0.90 -4.70 -0.72
N THR A 50 2.03 -4.21 -0.23
CA THR A 50 2.51 -4.48 1.12
C THR A 50 2.69 -3.16 1.86
N GLY A 51 2.65 -3.23 3.20
CA GLY A 51 2.91 -2.08 4.07
C GLY A 51 4.13 -2.33 4.92
N GLU A 52 5.21 -1.64 4.64
CA GLU A 52 6.48 -1.80 5.33
C GLU A 52 6.75 -0.58 6.21
N THR A 53 7.38 -0.79 7.35
CA THR A 53 7.72 0.30 8.25
C THR A 53 9.21 0.30 8.51
N TYR A 54 9.83 1.45 8.32
CA TYR A 54 11.23 1.70 8.58
C TYR A 54 11.35 2.81 9.62
N LYS A 55 12.56 3.16 10.00
CA LYS A 55 12.79 4.13 11.07
C LYS A 55 12.09 5.47 10.82
N ASN A 56 12.16 5.99 9.61
CA ASN A 56 11.67 7.33 9.27
C ASN A 56 10.62 7.34 8.15
N VAL A 57 10.10 6.16 7.77
CA VAL A 57 9.19 6.07 6.64
C VAL A 57 8.25 4.89 6.78
N VAL A 58 7.02 5.06 6.32
CA VAL A 58 6.09 3.96 6.05
C VAL A 58 6.03 3.81 4.54
N LYS A 59 6.36 2.63 4.05
CA LYS A 59 6.43 2.36 2.62
C LYS A 59 5.28 1.45 2.20
N MET A 60 4.59 1.85 1.15
CA MET A 60 3.56 1.04 0.52
C MET A 60 4.07 0.60 -0.86
N THR A 61 4.33 -0.69 -1.01
CA THR A 61 4.92 -1.23 -2.24
C THR A 61 3.85 -1.93 -3.07
N PHE A 62 3.81 -1.58 -4.35
CA PHE A 62 2.93 -2.21 -5.33
C PHE A 62 3.81 -3.08 -6.24
N PRO A 63 3.73 -4.42 -6.14
CA PRO A 63 4.60 -5.31 -6.93
C PRO A 63 4.46 -5.14 -8.43
N LYS A 64 3.27 -4.73 -8.89
CA LYS A 64 2.97 -4.50 -10.30
C LYS A 64 2.82 -3.01 -10.61
N GLY A 65 3.39 -2.15 -9.76
CA GLY A 65 3.20 -0.71 -9.86
C GLY A 65 3.63 -0.11 -11.19
N ALA A 66 4.67 -0.68 -11.83
CA ALA A 66 5.15 -0.18 -13.12
C ALA A 66 4.10 -0.31 -14.23
N ALA A 67 3.13 -1.21 -14.08
CA ALA A 67 2.04 -1.40 -15.04
C ALA A 67 0.82 -0.54 -14.74
N LEU A 68 0.85 0.23 -13.66
CA LEU A 68 -0.25 1.09 -13.26
C LEU A 68 -0.03 2.51 -13.74
N GLU A 69 -1.10 3.15 -14.21
CA GLU A 69 -1.09 4.58 -14.42
C GLU A 69 -1.16 5.27 -13.07
N ASP A 70 -0.37 6.30 -12.92
CA ASP A 70 -0.32 7.09 -11.68
C ASP A 70 -0.45 8.56 -12.04
N PRO A 71 -1.65 9.00 -12.43
CA PRO A 71 -1.84 10.36 -12.91
C PRO A 71 -1.58 11.43 -11.84
N SER A 72 -1.72 11.07 -10.58
CA SER A 72 -1.47 12.00 -9.48
C SER A 72 -0.02 12.00 -9.00
N GLY A 73 0.83 11.15 -9.57
CA GLY A 73 2.25 11.10 -9.24
C GLY A 73 2.52 10.64 -7.80
N LEU A 74 1.77 9.65 -7.32
CA LEU A 74 1.94 9.14 -5.96
C LEU A 74 3.23 8.35 -5.76
N PHE A 75 3.63 7.56 -6.76
CA PHE A 75 4.86 6.77 -6.65
C PHE A 75 6.08 7.68 -6.55
N ASN A 76 6.82 7.54 -5.47
CA ASN A 76 7.99 8.37 -5.20
C ASN A 76 9.21 7.53 -4.77
N SER A 77 9.12 6.21 -4.87
CA SER A 77 10.18 5.29 -4.47
C SER A 77 10.17 4.08 -5.38
N SER A 78 11.30 3.37 -5.47
CA SER A 78 11.46 2.18 -6.32
C SER A 78 11.16 2.47 -7.80
N LEU A 79 11.49 3.68 -8.25
CA LEU A 79 11.12 4.15 -9.60
C LEU A 79 11.94 3.47 -10.72
N ASP A 80 13.08 2.89 -10.39
CA ASP A 80 13.96 2.21 -11.35
C ASP A 80 13.64 0.73 -11.52
N GLY A 81 12.69 0.19 -10.75
CA GLY A 81 12.30 -1.21 -10.84
C GLY A 81 11.53 -1.51 -12.13
N ASN A 82 11.70 -2.71 -12.65
CA ASN A 82 10.97 -3.15 -13.85
C ASN A 82 9.49 -3.40 -13.60
N THR A 83 9.12 -3.77 -12.38
CA THR A 83 7.75 -4.11 -12.03
C THR A 83 7.24 -3.36 -10.80
N ARG A 84 8.09 -3.13 -9.82
CA ARG A 84 7.71 -2.52 -8.55
C ARG A 84 7.69 -1.01 -8.62
N ARG A 85 6.76 -0.43 -7.87
CA ARG A 85 6.74 0.99 -7.51
C ARG A 85 6.30 1.10 -6.06
N ALA A 86 6.74 2.14 -5.38
CA ALA A 86 6.40 2.33 -3.99
C ALA A 86 6.09 3.79 -3.68
N ILE A 87 5.35 3.97 -2.59
CA ILE A 87 5.06 5.28 -2.03
C ILE A 87 5.68 5.31 -0.63
N ASP A 88 6.57 6.26 -0.40
CA ASP A 88 7.14 6.52 0.91
C ASP A 88 6.34 7.64 1.58
N PHE A 89 5.81 7.35 2.76
CA PHE A 89 5.09 8.32 3.58
C PHE A 89 5.96 8.70 4.77
N HIS A 90 6.11 9.99 5.00
CA HIS A 90 6.89 10.54 6.10
C HIS A 90 5.98 11.14 7.16
N GLU A 91 6.53 11.33 8.35
CA GLU A 91 5.77 11.91 9.47
C GLU A 91 5.20 13.27 9.08
N GLY A 92 3.92 13.48 9.39
CA GLY A 92 3.24 14.74 9.11
C GLY A 92 2.70 14.90 7.69
N GLU A 93 3.01 13.96 6.79
CA GLU A 93 2.48 14.03 5.43
C GLU A 93 0.99 13.72 5.42
N LYS A 94 0.26 14.46 4.59
CA LYS A 94 -1.15 14.17 4.34
C LYS A 94 -1.27 13.22 3.16
N ILE A 95 -2.14 12.22 3.31
CA ILE A 95 -2.41 11.27 2.25
C ILE A 95 -3.47 11.85 1.31
N ASP A 96 -3.19 11.84 0.01
CA ASP A 96 -4.22 12.10 -1.00
C ASP A 96 -5.12 10.87 -1.08
N GLN A 97 -6.15 10.85 -0.26
CA GLN A 97 -7.00 9.67 -0.09
C GLN A 97 -7.70 9.25 -1.36
N LYS A 98 -8.21 10.21 -2.11
CA LYS A 98 -8.92 9.94 -3.36
C LYS A 98 -8.01 9.31 -4.40
N ALA A 99 -6.82 9.89 -4.58
CA ALA A 99 -5.84 9.38 -5.53
C ALA A 99 -5.32 8.00 -5.12
N LEU A 100 -5.07 7.79 -3.83
CA LEU A 100 -4.60 6.49 -3.35
C LEU A 100 -5.66 5.41 -3.54
N LYS A 101 -6.92 5.69 -3.22
CA LYS A 101 -7.99 4.71 -3.43
C LYS A 101 -8.15 4.37 -4.92
N ALA A 102 -8.01 5.36 -5.79
CA ALA A 102 -8.06 5.12 -7.23
C ALA A 102 -6.91 4.21 -7.69
N LEU A 103 -5.71 4.42 -7.15
CA LEU A 103 -4.55 3.58 -7.47
C LEU A 103 -4.74 2.14 -7.01
N ILE A 104 -5.28 1.96 -5.81
CA ILE A 104 -5.57 0.63 -5.27
C ILE A 104 -6.61 -0.09 -6.15
N ARG A 105 -7.68 0.60 -6.55
CA ARG A 105 -8.69 0.04 -7.45
C ARG A 105 -8.09 -0.34 -8.80
N ALA A 106 -7.18 0.45 -9.32
CA ALA A 106 -6.47 0.15 -10.56
C ALA A 106 -5.64 -1.13 -10.42
N ALA A 107 -5.00 -1.33 -9.28
CA ALA A 107 -4.24 -2.56 -9.00
C ALA A 107 -5.15 -3.79 -8.93
N VAL A 108 -6.32 -3.66 -8.33
CA VAL A 108 -7.33 -4.74 -8.29
C VAL A 108 -7.78 -5.08 -9.72
N THR A 109 -8.09 -4.08 -10.50
CA THR A 109 -8.52 -4.26 -11.90
C THR A 109 -7.44 -4.94 -12.73
N LEU A 110 -6.19 -4.55 -12.55
CA LEU A 110 -5.07 -5.17 -13.26
C LEU A 110 -4.96 -6.66 -12.94
N ASN A 111 -5.07 -7.03 -11.66
CA ASN A 111 -5.02 -8.43 -11.24
C ASN A 111 -6.18 -9.23 -11.85
N ALA A 112 -7.38 -8.68 -11.84
CA ALA A 112 -8.56 -9.32 -12.40
C ALA A 112 -8.40 -9.57 -13.91
N SER A 113 -7.79 -8.64 -14.63
CA SER A 113 -7.61 -8.75 -16.08
C SER A 113 -6.57 -9.80 -16.47
N ARG A 114 -5.74 -10.24 -15.53
CA ARG A 114 -4.68 -11.25 -15.75
C ARG A 114 -5.02 -12.62 -15.19
N ALA A 115 -6.16 -12.71 -14.52
CA ALA A 115 -6.59 -13.96 -13.89
C ALA A 115 -7.04 -14.99 -14.90
#